data_d07664a520429b430a43a63e11ae7a01
#
_entry.id   d07664a520429b430a43a63e11ae7a01
#
_cell.length_a   1.000
_cell.length_b   1.000
_cell.length_c   1.000
_cell.angle_alpha   90.00
_cell.angle_beta   90.00
_cell.angle_gamma   90.00
#
_symmetry.space_group_name_H-M   'P 1'
#
loop_
_entity.id
_entity.type
_entity.pdbx_description
1 polymer ?
#
loop_
_entity_poly.entity_id
_entity_poly.type
_entity_poly.pdbx_seq_one_letter_code
_entity_poly.pdbx_strand_id
1 'polypeptide(L)'
;VIQLQPGEKRSCVGCHENRKTTPPVRQTIAARRPPSNLDLPPWGAEPFSYETVVQPVWDAKCVKCHDAADKQKFNLSGVLDADRIPASYRTLISGGWVHHFNWSYGVRHKKAEPMTFGTLKSKLWKVLDEGHYEVKLTREETRRVKCWIDLNCPLWPDYRYRPDRPGPATPVAANR
;
A
#
# COMPACT_ATOMS: atom_id res chain seq x y z
N VAL A 1 -18.45 8.97 -3.21
CA VAL A 1 -17.97 9.95 -4.20
C VAL A 1 -17.76 9.21 -5.51
N ILE A 2 -18.39 9.67 -6.57
CA ILE A 2 -18.21 9.12 -7.92
C ILE A 2 -17.14 9.98 -8.59
N GLN A 3 -16.08 9.36 -9.08
CA GLN A 3 -15.07 10.03 -9.88
C GLN A 3 -15.32 9.71 -11.36
N LEU A 4 -15.37 10.76 -12.17
CA LEU A 4 -15.51 10.66 -13.63
C LEU A 4 -14.24 11.17 -14.28
N GLN A 5 -13.82 10.51 -15.33
CA GLN A 5 -12.70 10.98 -16.16
C GLN A 5 -13.15 12.15 -17.04
N PRO A 6 -12.24 13.03 -17.49
CA PRO A 6 -12.57 14.07 -18.45
C PRO A 6 -13.23 13.48 -19.69
N GLY A 7 -14.41 14.00 -20.05
CA GLY A 7 -15.20 13.52 -21.19
C GLY A 7 -16.00 12.23 -20.94
N GLU A 8 -15.88 11.61 -19.79
CA GLU A 8 -16.63 10.40 -19.44
C GLU A 8 -18.07 10.74 -19.07
N LYS A 9 -19.01 10.02 -19.70
CA LYS A 9 -20.43 10.08 -19.35
C LYS A 9 -20.84 8.79 -18.65
N ARG A 10 -21.34 8.89 -17.43
CA ARG A 10 -21.89 7.75 -16.68
C ARG A 10 -23.36 7.98 -16.39
N SER A 11 -24.15 6.93 -16.60
CA SER A 11 -25.54 6.90 -16.16
C SER A 11 -25.61 6.21 -14.80
N CYS A 12 -26.13 6.91 -13.81
CA CYS A 12 -26.23 6.43 -12.43
C CYS A 12 -27.62 5.83 -12.15
N VAL A 13 -28.12 5.03 -13.07
CA VAL A 13 -29.39 4.34 -12.90
C VAL A 13 -29.22 3.19 -11.89
N GLY A 14 -30.06 3.12 -10.89
CA GLY A 14 -30.05 2.10 -9.84
C GLY A 14 -29.50 2.58 -8.49
N CYS A 15 -28.71 3.68 -8.47
CA CYS A 15 -28.19 4.25 -7.23
C CYS A 15 -28.83 5.58 -6.84
N HIS A 16 -29.42 6.30 -7.79
CA HIS A 16 -30.00 7.62 -7.63
C HIS A 16 -31.36 7.77 -8.30
N GLU A 17 -32.21 6.75 -8.16
CA GLU A 17 -33.57 6.86 -8.61
C GLU A 17 -34.38 7.78 -7.69
N ASN A 18 -35.39 8.39 -8.25
CA ASN A 18 -36.43 9.03 -7.45
C ASN A 18 -37.46 7.98 -7.01
N ARG A 19 -38.24 8.28 -5.99
CA ARG A 19 -39.26 7.36 -5.43
C ARG A 19 -40.38 6.97 -6.40
N LYS A 20 -40.45 7.59 -7.57
CA LYS A 20 -41.51 7.41 -8.56
C LYS A 20 -41.08 6.61 -9.79
N THR A 21 -39.78 6.27 -9.90
CA THR A 21 -39.23 5.56 -11.05
C THR A 21 -38.51 4.30 -10.62
N THR A 22 -38.76 3.21 -11.31
CA THR A 22 -38.05 1.96 -11.16
C THR A 22 -37.04 1.83 -12.29
N PRO A 23 -35.79 1.45 -12.04
CA PRO A 23 -34.84 1.23 -13.09
C PRO A 23 -35.32 0.07 -13.99
N PRO A 24 -35.03 0.12 -15.30
CA PRO A 24 -35.39 -0.96 -16.19
C PRO A 24 -34.68 -2.24 -15.73
N VAL A 25 -35.43 -3.35 -15.71
CA VAL A 25 -34.86 -4.66 -15.40
C VAL A 25 -33.85 -5.03 -16.48
N ARG A 26 -32.56 -4.97 -16.14
CA ARG A 26 -31.47 -5.37 -17.01
C ARG A 26 -30.54 -6.31 -16.26
N GLN A 27 -30.18 -7.40 -16.89
CA GLN A 27 -29.10 -8.22 -16.38
C GLN A 27 -27.79 -7.46 -16.53
N THR A 28 -27.12 -7.16 -15.42
CA THR A 28 -25.83 -6.44 -15.40
C THR A 28 -24.75 -7.28 -16.06
N ILE A 29 -23.70 -6.64 -16.57
CA ILE A 29 -22.54 -7.33 -17.16
C ILE A 29 -21.93 -8.30 -16.15
N ALA A 30 -21.85 -7.91 -14.89
CA ALA A 30 -21.31 -8.77 -13.84
C ALA A 30 -22.17 -10.04 -13.60
N ALA A 31 -23.49 -9.93 -13.72
CA ALA A 31 -24.40 -11.08 -13.56
C ALA A 31 -24.41 -12.04 -14.78
N ARG A 32 -23.85 -11.62 -15.91
CA ARG A 32 -23.78 -12.44 -17.15
C ARG A 32 -22.54 -13.31 -17.24
N ARG A 33 -21.62 -13.16 -16.32
CA ARG A 33 -20.36 -13.93 -16.32
C ARG A 33 -20.16 -14.60 -14.96
N PRO A 34 -19.44 -15.72 -14.90
CA PRO A 34 -19.05 -16.28 -13.63
C PRO A 34 -18.19 -15.28 -12.82
N PRO A 35 -18.21 -15.38 -11.49
CA PRO A 35 -17.33 -14.59 -10.64
C PRO A 35 -15.87 -14.74 -11.08
N SER A 36 -15.12 -13.65 -11.03
CA SER A 36 -13.67 -13.71 -11.28
C SER A 36 -12.98 -14.46 -10.13
N ASN A 37 -12.02 -15.30 -10.47
CA ASN A 37 -11.15 -15.87 -9.46
C ASN A 37 -10.30 -14.79 -8.80
N LEU A 38 -10.08 -14.95 -7.51
CA LEU A 38 -9.14 -14.12 -6.77
C LEU A 38 -7.79 -14.81 -6.76
N ASP A 39 -6.83 -14.25 -7.48
CA ASP A 39 -5.46 -14.72 -7.44
C ASP A 39 -4.77 -14.23 -6.18
N LEU A 40 -4.11 -15.12 -5.47
CA LEU A 40 -3.31 -14.74 -4.31
C LEU A 40 -2.16 -13.81 -4.73
N PRO A 41 -1.83 -12.83 -3.88
CA PRO A 41 -0.63 -12.04 -4.10
C PRO A 41 0.64 -12.90 -3.90
N PRO A 42 1.82 -12.44 -4.36
CA PRO A 42 3.06 -13.19 -4.24
C PRO A 42 3.46 -13.58 -2.80
N TRP A 43 2.95 -12.87 -1.81
CA TRP A 43 3.18 -13.15 -0.38
C TRP A 43 2.10 -14.05 0.25
N GLY A 44 1.18 -14.59 -0.54
CA GLY A 44 0.14 -15.51 -0.07
C GLY A 44 -1.10 -14.81 0.49
N ALA A 45 -1.90 -15.52 1.27
CA ALA A 45 -3.13 -15.04 1.90
C ALA A 45 -2.91 -14.38 3.27
N GLU A 46 -1.68 -14.32 3.74
CA GLU A 46 -1.36 -13.72 5.02
C GLU A 46 -1.63 -12.21 5.05
N PRO A 47 -1.99 -11.66 6.21
CA PRO A 47 -2.15 -10.21 6.37
C PRO A 47 -0.88 -9.47 5.98
N PHE A 48 -1.04 -8.32 5.33
CA PHE A 48 0.09 -7.54 4.83
C PHE A 48 0.93 -6.97 5.97
N SER A 49 2.17 -7.41 6.09
CA SER A 49 3.15 -6.91 7.06
C SER A 49 4.34 -6.29 6.33
N TYR A 50 4.78 -5.11 6.76
CA TYR A 50 5.98 -4.49 6.19
C TYR A 50 7.22 -5.38 6.35
N GLU A 51 7.42 -5.95 7.53
CA GLU A 51 8.59 -6.76 7.84
C GLU A 51 8.71 -8.01 6.97
N THR A 52 7.59 -8.65 6.65
CA THR A 52 7.60 -9.91 5.88
C THR A 52 7.42 -9.69 4.38
N VAL A 53 6.76 -8.62 3.97
CA VAL A 53 6.44 -8.39 2.55
C VAL A 53 7.41 -7.42 1.89
N VAL A 54 7.77 -6.34 2.59
CA VAL A 54 8.53 -5.22 2.01
C VAL A 54 10.01 -5.25 2.40
N GLN A 55 10.31 -5.46 3.68
CA GLN A 55 11.68 -5.46 4.18
C GLN A 55 12.61 -6.40 3.41
N PRO A 56 12.21 -7.62 3.04
CA PRO A 56 13.07 -8.50 2.24
C PRO A 56 13.51 -7.92 0.89
N VAL A 57 12.74 -6.99 0.32
CA VAL A 57 13.13 -6.31 -0.92
C VAL A 57 14.30 -5.37 -0.66
N TRP A 58 14.24 -4.63 0.45
CA TRP A 58 15.33 -3.73 0.84
C TRP A 58 16.58 -4.49 1.21
N ASP A 59 16.45 -5.57 1.96
CA ASP A 59 17.57 -6.41 2.37
C ASP A 59 18.31 -6.99 1.15
N ALA A 60 17.58 -7.44 0.15
CA ALA A 60 18.15 -8.02 -1.05
C ALA A 60 18.78 -7.00 -2.02
N LYS A 61 18.23 -5.78 -2.09
CA LYS A 61 18.54 -4.83 -3.16
C LYS A 61 19.22 -3.53 -2.70
N CYS A 62 19.00 -3.10 -1.46
CA CYS A 62 19.30 -1.73 -1.04
C CYS A 62 20.26 -1.64 0.15
N VAL A 63 20.15 -2.56 1.11
CA VAL A 63 20.89 -2.50 2.38
C VAL A 63 22.41 -2.56 2.17
N LYS A 64 22.89 -3.19 1.11
CA LYS A 64 24.32 -3.22 0.76
C LYS A 64 24.96 -1.82 0.72
N CYS A 65 24.21 -0.80 0.31
CA CYS A 65 24.65 0.59 0.24
C CYS A 65 23.96 1.48 1.28
N HIS A 66 22.77 1.09 1.73
CA HIS A 66 21.91 1.88 2.62
C HIS A 66 21.69 1.17 3.96
N ASP A 67 22.75 0.94 4.68
CA ASP A 67 22.74 0.38 6.04
C ASP A 67 22.92 1.46 7.13
N ALA A 68 23.16 1.04 8.36
CA ALA A 68 23.38 1.93 9.49
C ALA A 68 24.67 2.78 9.37
N ALA A 69 25.61 2.38 8.52
CA ALA A 69 26.87 3.08 8.28
C ALA A 69 26.76 4.10 7.13
N ASP A 70 25.62 4.18 6.44
CA ASP A 70 25.42 5.15 5.36
C ASP A 70 25.63 6.58 5.84
N LYS A 71 26.62 7.26 5.26
CA LYS A 71 26.99 8.65 5.57
C LYS A 71 25.85 9.63 5.36
N GLN A 72 24.92 9.32 4.47
CA GLN A 72 23.73 10.13 4.20
C GLN A 72 22.58 9.85 5.19
N LYS A 73 22.79 8.93 6.14
CA LYS A 73 21.78 8.50 7.11
C LYS A 73 20.49 7.96 6.47
N PHE A 74 20.61 7.43 5.26
CA PHE A 74 19.48 6.80 4.54
C PHE A 74 19.51 5.29 4.78
N ASN A 75 19.12 4.90 5.99
CA ASN A 75 19.19 3.51 6.45
C ASN A 75 17.94 2.72 6.03
N LEU A 76 18.13 1.68 5.22
CA LEU A 76 17.06 0.77 4.77
C LEU A 76 17.13 -0.61 5.45
N SER A 77 17.94 -0.77 6.51
CA SER A 77 18.00 -2.03 7.23
C SER A 77 16.73 -2.31 8.04
N GLY A 78 16.48 -3.58 8.32
CA GLY A 78 15.39 -4.04 9.18
C GLY A 78 15.68 -3.95 10.67
N VAL A 79 16.76 -3.25 11.10
CA VAL A 79 17.09 -3.09 12.52
C VAL A 79 15.97 -2.32 13.22
N LEU A 80 15.46 -2.91 14.31
CA LEU A 80 14.35 -2.33 15.06
C LEU A 80 14.86 -1.27 16.06
N ASP A 81 14.15 -0.15 16.15
CA ASP A 81 14.34 0.85 17.20
C ASP A 81 13.66 0.46 18.51
N ALA A 82 13.70 1.39 19.51
CA ALA A 82 13.07 1.17 20.82
C ALA A 82 11.54 0.96 20.74
N ASP A 83 10.90 1.53 19.72
CA ASP A 83 9.46 1.37 19.45
C ASP A 83 9.16 0.12 18.60
N ARG A 84 10.17 -0.72 18.35
CA ARG A 84 10.09 -1.90 17.48
C ARG A 84 9.70 -1.58 16.03
N ILE A 85 10.17 -0.44 15.54
CA ILE A 85 9.95 0.00 14.16
C ILE A 85 11.25 -0.17 13.38
N PRO A 86 11.23 -0.80 12.19
CA PRO A 86 12.42 -0.95 11.36
C PRO A 86 13.01 0.41 10.94
N ALA A 87 14.33 0.51 10.93
CA ALA A 87 15.04 1.71 10.51
C ALA A 87 14.63 2.15 9.10
N SER A 88 14.46 1.20 8.19
CA SER A 88 13.95 1.43 6.83
C SER A 88 12.59 2.12 6.82
N TYR A 89 11.66 1.65 7.64
CA TYR A 89 10.33 2.23 7.75
C TYR A 89 10.40 3.68 8.24
N ARG A 90 11.18 3.95 9.30
CA ARG A 90 11.42 5.30 9.80
C ARG A 90 11.99 6.21 8.72
N THR A 91 13.03 5.74 8.02
CA THR A 91 13.68 6.50 6.94
C THR A 91 12.69 6.87 5.85
N LEU A 92 11.88 5.92 5.40
CA LEU A 92 10.97 6.13 4.28
C LEU A 92 9.77 7.01 4.66
N ILE A 93 9.18 6.80 5.84
CA ILE A 93 7.99 7.53 6.30
C ILE A 93 8.38 8.92 6.81
N SER A 94 9.29 9.00 7.79
CA SER A 94 9.67 10.28 8.41
C SER A 94 10.50 11.16 7.48
N GLY A 95 11.26 10.55 6.56
CA GLY A 95 12.01 11.25 5.52
C GLY A 95 11.14 11.76 4.37
N GLY A 96 9.84 11.44 4.34
CA GLY A 96 8.93 11.89 3.29
C GLY A 96 9.23 11.29 1.90
N TRP A 97 9.80 10.09 1.89
CA TRP A 97 10.11 9.37 0.65
C TRP A 97 8.90 8.70 0.01
N VAL A 98 7.90 8.39 0.84
CA VAL A 98 6.64 7.86 0.38
C VAL A 98 5.52 8.85 0.65
N HIS A 99 4.61 8.99 -0.30
CA HIS A 99 3.44 9.85 -0.16
C HIS A 99 2.26 9.01 0.32
N HIS A 100 2.02 9.07 1.62
CA HIS A 100 0.95 8.35 2.29
C HIS A 100 -0.05 9.32 2.93
N PHE A 101 -1.24 8.85 3.19
CA PHE A 101 -2.26 9.62 3.86
C PHE A 101 -1.99 9.64 5.37
N ASN A 102 -1.55 10.78 5.86
CA ASN A 102 -1.37 10.97 7.30
C ASN A 102 -2.71 11.39 7.91
N TRP A 103 -3.33 10.45 8.60
CA TRP A 103 -4.58 10.69 9.27
C TRP A 103 -4.33 11.42 10.59
N SER A 104 -4.63 12.73 10.63
CA SER A 104 -4.60 13.53 11.84
C SER A 104 -6.01 13.99 12.20
N TYR A 105 -6.40 13.78 13.45
CA TYR A 105 -7.66 14.33 13.96
C TYR A 105 -7.64 15.86 13.84
N GLY A 106 -8.68 16.42 13.19
CA GLY A 106 -8.83 17.85 13.00
C GLY A 106 -8.33 18.40 11.65
N VAL A 107 -7.66 17.61 10.84
CA VAL A 107 -7.34 18.01 9.47
C VAL A 107 -8.58 17.85 8.60
N ARG A 108 -9.07 18.95 8.04
CA ARG A 108 -10.14 18.89 7.03
C ARG A 108 -9.61 18.19 5.80
N HIS A 109 -10.22 17.05 5.47
CA HIS A 109 -9.84 16.30 4.28
C HIS A 109 -10.15 17.11 3.03
N LYS A 110 -9.11 17.57 2.37
CA LYS A 110 -9.23 18.07 1.01
C LYS A 110 -9.39 16.87 0.08
N LYS A 111 -10.19 17.03 -0.96
CA LYS A 111 -10.23 16.04 -2.04
C LYS A 111 -8.83 15.89 -2.60
N ALA A 112 -8.34 14.64 -2.68
CA ALA A 112 -7.10 14.39 -3.37
C ALA A 112 -7.30 14.61 -4.87
N GLU A 113 -6.40 15.35 -5.49
CA GLU A 113 -6.38 15.45 -6.94
C GLU A 113 -6.02 14.08 -7.55
N PRO A 114 -6.62 13.69 -8.67
CA PRO A 114 -6.26 12.44 -9.34
C PRO A 114 -4.76 12.34 -9.59
N MET A 115 -4.19 11.14 -9.44
CA MET A 115 -2.77 10.83 -9.70
C MET A 115 -1.76 11.59 -8.83
N THR A 116 -2.18 12.18 -7.71
CA THR A 116 -1.31 12.92 -6.80
C THR A 116 -1.10 12.24 -5.46
N PHE A 117 -1.32 10.93 -5.39
CA PHE A 117 -1.25 10.17 -4.15
C PHE A 117 -0.56 8.81 -4.34
N GLY A 118 -0.14 8.19 -3.23
CA GLY A 118 0.43 6.85 -3.22
C GLY A 118 1.69 6.72 -4.06
N THR A 119 1.81 5.62 -4.76
CA THR A 119 2.98 5.28 -5.59
C THR A 119 3.32 6.38 -6.59
N LEU A 120 2.33 6.95 -7.29
CA LEU A 120 2.56 7.98 -8.31
C LEU A 120 3.18 9.28 -7.77
N LYS A 121 2.97 9.59 -6.49
CA LYS A 121 3.51 10.80 -5.86
C LYS A 121 4.76 10.53 -5.02
N SER A 122 5.10 9.27 -4.78
CA SER A 122 6.21 8.90 -3.90
C SER A 122 7.56 9.09 -4.57
N LYS A 123 8.45 9.85 -3.92
CA LYS A 123 9.84 10.04 -4.36
C LYS A 123 10.59 8.72 -4.52
N LEU A 124 10.37 7.79 -3.58
CA LEU A 124 10.95 6.46 -3.62
C LEU A 124 10.63 5.75 -4.93
N TRP A 125 9.34 5.76 -5.34
CA TRP A 125 8.96 5.10 -6.58
C TRP A 125 9.55 5.79 -7.79
N LYS A 126 9.57 7.11 -7.82
CA LYS A 126 10.19 7.88 -8.90
C LYS A 126 11.66 7.47 -9.11
N VAL A 127 12.45 7.40 -8.03
CA VAL A 127 13.87 7.00 -8.08
C VAL A 127 14.02 5.57 -8.60
N LEU A 128 13.17 4.64 -8.16
CA LEU A 128 13.24 3.25 -8.59
C LEU A 128 12.80 3.05 -10.05
N ASP A 129 11.84 3.82 -10.53
CA ASP A 129 11.29 3.74 -11.88
C ASP A 129 12.21 4.40 -12.92
N GLU A 130 12.82 5.53 -12.57
CA GLU A 130 13.81 6.23 -13.41
C GLU A 130 15.17 5.51 -13.44
N GLY A 131 15.41 4.60 -12.51
CA GLY A 131 16.64 3.86 -12.33
C GLY A 131 17.53 4.43 -11.23
N HIS A 132 18.02 3.57 -10.37
CA HIS A 132 18.90 3.90 -9.26
C HIS A 132 20.12 2.97 -9.29
N TYR A 133 21.24 3.48 -9.80
CA TYR A 133 22.43 2.66 -10.08
C TYR A 133 22.05 1.42 -10.91
N GLU A 134 22.50 0.24 -10.50
CA GLU A 134 22.20 -1.03 -11.16
C GLU A 134 21.04 -1.80 -10.49
N VAL A 135 20.31 -1.17 -9.58
CA VAL A 135 19.21 -1.81 -8.87
C VAL A 135 18.04 -2.05 -9.83
N LYS A 136 17.69 -3.32 -9.98
CA LYS A 136 16.52 -3.74 -10.76
C LYS A 136 15.62 -4.59 -9.88
N LEU A 137 14.39 -4.15 -9.71
CA LEU A 137 13.35 -4.90 -9.03
C LEU A 137 12.69 -5.89 -10.01
N THR A 138 12.46 -7.09 -9.56
CA THR A 138 11.62 -8.05 -10.27
C THR A 138 10.16 -7.54 -10.30
N ARG A 139 9.33 -8.16 -11.12
CA ARG A 139 7.89 -7.85 -11.16
C ARG A 139 7.22 -8.06 -9.79
N GLU A 140 7.65 -9.10 -9.08
CA GLU A 140 7.13 -9.41 -7.74
C GLU A 140 7.56 -8.36 -6.71
N GLU A 141 8.85 -8.03 -6.66
CA GLU A 141 9.38 -7.00 -5.76
C GLU A 141 8.72 -5.65 -6.02
N THR A 142 8.56 -5.28 -7.29
CA THR A 142 7.81 -4.09 -7.70
C THR A 142 6.39 -4.10 -7.14
N ARG A 143 5.68 -5.23 -7.25
CA ARG A 143 4.32 -5.36 -6.73
C ARG A 143 4.26 -5.22 -5.22
N ARG A 144 5.22 -5.80 -4.48
CA ARG A 144 5.33 -5.69 -3.02
C ARG A 144 5.47 -4.23 -2.59
N VAL A 145 6.38 -3.49 -3.21
CA VAL A 145 6.63 -2.08 -2.88
C VAL A 145 5.43 -1.20 -3.22
N LYS A 146 4.88 -1.33 -4.43
CA LYS A 146 3.70 -0.56 -4.86
C LYS A 146 2.49 -0.83 -3.97
N CYS A 147 2.18 -2.10 -3.71
CA CYS A 147 1.07 -2.45 -2.84
C CYS A 147 1.23 -1.86 -1.44
N TRP A 148 2.45 -1.88 -0.88
CA TRP A 148 2.70 -1.27 0.42
C TRP A 148 2.36 0.22 0.42
N ILE A 149 2.86 0.96 -0.56
CA ILE A 149 2.62 2.41 -0.66
C ILE A 149 1.12 2.69 -0.85
N ASP A 150 0.46 1.96 -1.76
CA ASP A 150 -0.94 2.21 -2.12
C ASP A 150 -1.93 1.68 -1.06
N LEU A 151 -1.50 0.77 -0.18
CA LEU A 151 -2.22 0.38 1.04
C LEU A 151 -2.03 1.39 2.20
N ASN A 152 -1.45 2.55 1.91
CA ASN A 152 -1.16 3.59 2.90
C ASN A 152 -0.07 3.22 3.91
N CYS A 153 0.95 2.51 3.45
CA CYS A 153 2.17 2.18 4.18
C CYS A 153 1.94 1.49 5.55
N PRO A 154 1.17 0.39 5.61
CA PRO A 154 1.00 -0.31 6.87
C PRO A 154 2.34 -0.86 7.36
N LEU A 155 2.60 -0.74 8.68
CA LEU A 155 3.76 -1.37 9.31
C LEU A 155 3.39 -2.76 9.81
N TRP A 156 2.30 -2.86 10.56
CA TRP A 156 1.80 -4.12 11.10
C TRP A 156 0.58 -4.62 10.33
N PRO A 157 0.39 -5.92 10.27
CA PRO A 157 -0.72 -6.53 9.55
C PRO A 157 -2.09 -6.23 10.16
N ASP A 158 -2.14 -5.95 11.47
CA ASP A 158 -3.35 -5.67 12.23
C ASP A 158 -2.99 -4.89 13.50
N TYR A 159 -3.94 -4.18 14.08
CA TYR A 159 -3.80 -3.47 15.36
C TYR A 159 -3.34 -4.37 16.52
N ARG A 160 -3.63 -5.65 16.48
CA ARG A 160 -3.23 -6.63 17.48
C ARG A 160 -1.71 -6.84 17.58
N TYR A 161 -0.99 -6.50 16.53
CA TYR A 161 0.47 -6.65 16.47
C TYR A 161 1.23 -5.40 16.89
N ARG A 162 0.52 -4.35 17.26
CA ARG A 162 1.16 -3.12 17.71
C ARG A 162 1.77 -3.32 19.10
N PRO A 163 2.99 -2.79 19.38
CA PRO A 163 3.66 -2.94 20.68
C PRO A 163 2.88 -2.36 21.86
N ASP A 164 2.11 -1.30 21.65
CA ASP A 164 1.27 -0.65 22.66
C ASP A 164 -0.03 -1.40 22.96
N ARG A 165 -0.30 -2.45 22.21
CA ARG A 165 -1.43 -3.36 22.43
C ARG A 165 -0.90 -4.79 22.32
N PRO A 166 -0.58 -5.45 23.45
CA PRO A 166 -0.17 -6.84 23.41
C PRO A 166 -1.30 -7.68 22.84
N GLY A 167 -1.16 -8.01 21.58
CA GLY A 167 -1.97 -9.02 20.93
C GLY A 167 -1.58 -10.40 21.47
N PRO A 168 -2.33 -11.45 21.13
CA PRO A 168 -1.94 -12.80 21.48
C PRO A 168 -0.52 -13.04 20.96
N ALA A 169 0.35 -13.50 21.84
CA ALA A 169 1.77 -13.76 21.59
C ALA A 169 2.02 -14.92 20.60
N THR A 170 1.01 -15.35 19.88
CA THR A 170 1.08 -16.48 18.97
C THR A 170 0.83 -15.99 17.55
N PRO A 171 1.75 -16.23 16.60
CA PRO A 171 1.40 -16.16 15.19
C PRO A 171 0.20 -17.07 14.98
N VAL A 172 -0.83 -16.57 14.32
CA VAL A 172 -1.91 -17.44 13.86
C VAL A 172 -1.25 -18.45 12.93
N ALA A 173 -1.12 -19.68 13.42
CA ALA A 173 -0.64 -20.78 12.58
C ALA A 173 -1.52 -20.82 11.35
N ALA A 174 -0.87 -20.76 10.19
CA ALA A 174 -1.55 -20.89 8.91
C ALA A 174 -2.38 -22.19 8.95
N ASN A 175 -3.68 -22.05 8.98
CA ASN A 175 -4.54 -23.19 8.69
C ASN A 175 -4.30 -23.57 7.23
N ARG A 176 -3.71 -24.73 7.05
CA ARG A 176 -3.48 -25.41 5.78
C ARG A 176 -4.79 -25.76 5.08
#